data_74766ab0cc15298562a956299a51c8ac
#
_entry.id   74766ab0cc15298562a956299a51c8ac
#
_cell.length_a   1.000
_cell.length_b   1.000
_cell.length_c   1.000
_cell.angle_alpha   90.00
_cell.angle_beta   90.00
_cell.angle_gamma   90.00
#
_symmetry.space_group_name_H-M   'P 1'
#
loop_
_entity.id
_entity.type
_entity.pdbx_description
1 polymer ?
#
loop_
_entity_poly.entity_id
_entity_poly.type
_entity_poly.pdbx_seq_one_letter_code
_entity_poly.pdbx_strand_id
1 'polypeptide(L)'
;MQVRKQQLELDMEPQTSSKLGKKVHQGCILSPCLFNLYAENIMRNAGLEEAQAGIKIARRNINHLRYADDTTLMAESKEELKSLLMKVKQESEKVGLKLSVPKTKIMASGPITSWQIDGKTVETVTDFILWGSKITVDGDCNHEIKRRLLLGRKVLTKRGGIL
;
A
#
# COMPACT_ATOMS: atom_id res chain seq x y z
N MET A 1 18.08 10.08 -16.85
CA MET A 1 16.68 9.73 -17.11
C MET A 1 16.01 9.56 -15.74
N GLN A 2 15.26 10.59 -15.26
CA GLN A 2 14.55 10.49 -13.98
C GLN A 2 13.28 9.69 -14.22
N VAL A 3 13.25 8.48 -13.71
CA VAL A 3 12.01 7.68 -13.65
C VAL A 3 11.15 8.30 -12.54
N ARG A 4 10.07 8.97 -12.92
CA ARG A 4 9.07 9.47 -11.97
C ARG A 4 8.29 8.27 -11.45
N LYS A 5 8.61 7.82 -10.25
CA LYS A 5 7.87 6.78 -9.55
C LYS A 5 6.79 7.43 -8.70
N GLN A 6 5.57 6.97 -8.82
CA GLN A 6 4.47 7.34 -7.93
C GLN A 6 3.98 6.09 -7.22
N GLN A 7 3.77 6.20 -5.93
CA GLN A 7 3.38 5.11 -5.06
C GLN A 7 2.26 5.56 -4.14
N LEU A 8 1.23 4.76 -4.03
CA LEU A 8 0.07 4.99 -3.18
C LEU A 8 -0.10 3.80 -2.25
N GLU A 9 -0.11 4.05 -0.96
CA GLU A 9 -0.41 3.06 0.06
C GLU A 9 -1.91 3.11 0.36
N LEU A 10 -2.57 1.97 0.29
CA LEU A 10 -4.01 1.83 0.49
C LEU A 10 -4.27 0.99 1.74
N ASP A 11 -5.13 1.49 2.59
CA ASP A 11 -5.71 0.73 3.68
C ASP A 11 -7.19 0.45 3.36
N MET A 12 -7.58 -0.81 3.37
CA MET A 12 -8.94 -1.24 3.07
C MET A 12 -9.68 -1.65 4.34
N GLU A 13 -10.71 -0.90 4.71
CA GLU A 13 -11.53 -1.18 5.87
C GLU A 13 -12.85 -1.85 5.49
N PRO A 14 -13.35 -2.83 6.28
CA PRO A 14 -14.67 -3.41 6.05
C PRO A 14 -15.77 -2.40 6.32
N GLN A 15 -16.77 -2.36 5.46
CA GLN A 15 -17.96 -1.53 5.69
C GLN A 15 -18.75 -2.02 6.91
N THR A 16 -18.98 -1.14 7.87
CA THR A 16 -19.70 -1.43 9.11
C THR A 16 -21.22 -1.70 8.94
N SER A 17 -21.79 -1.54 7.77
CA SER A 17 -23.23 -1.59 7.52
C SER A 17 -23.72 -2.76 6.67
N SER A 18 -23.11 -3.95 6.71
CA SER A 18 -23.74 -5.10 6.10
C SER A 18 -24.61 -5.85 7.11
N LYS A 19 -25.92 -5.71 6.99
CA LYS A 19 -26.89 -6.64 7.55
C LYS A 19 -26.58 -8.03 6.99
N LEU A 20 -26.39 -9.01 7.88
CA LEU A 20 -26.16 -10.43 7.67
C LEU A 20 -24.74 -10.92 7.28
N GLY A 21 -24.09 -11.55 8.25
CA GLY A 21 -23.49 -12.89 8.13
C GLY A 21 -22.25 -13.12 7.27
N LYS A 22 -21.68 -12.09 6.60
CA LYS A 22 -20.49 -12.24 5.75
C LYS A 22 -19.23 -11.61 6.34
N LYS A 23 -19.13 -11.58 7.65
CA LYS A 23 -17.93 -11.04 8.30
C LYS A 23 -16.91 -12.16 8.51
N VAL A 24 -15.70 -11.96 8.02
CA VAL A 24 -14.56 -12.75 8.42
C VAL A 24 -14.28 -12.43 9.88
N HIS A 25 -14.43 -13.40 10.77
CA HIS A 25 -14.22 -13.19 12.22
C HIS A 25 -12.74 -12.98 12.51
N GLN A 26 -12.41 -11.88 13.17
CA GLN A 26 -11.06 -11.63 13.68
C GLN A 26 -10.68 -12.76 14.66
N GLY A 27 -9.50 -13.38 14.46
CA GLY A 27 -9.03 -14.50 15.27
C GLY A 27 -9.39 -15.90 14.73
N CYS A 28 -10.19 -16.02 13.67
CA CYS A 28 -10.42 -17.29 13.00
C CYS A 28 -9.22 -17.67 12.13
N ILE A 29 -8.78 -18.92 12.20
CA ILE A 29 -7.64 -19.45 11.42
C ILE A 29 -7.82 -19.27 9.90
N LEU A 30 -9.06 -19.32 9.40
CA LEU A 30 -9.36 -19.15 7.97
C LEU A 30 -9.40 -17.69 7.52
N SER A 31 -9.49 -16.73 8.44
CA SER A 31 -9.66 -15.32 8.10
C SER A 31 -8.56 -14.75 7.22
N PRO A 32 -7.27 -14.99 7.47
CA PRO A 32 -6.19 -14.49 6.60
C PRO A 32 -6.26 -15.08 5.19
N CYS A 33 -6.58 -16.38 5.06
CA CYS A 33 -6.71 -17.03 3.76
C CYS A 33 -7.88 -16.47 2.97
N LEU A 34 -9.03 -16.29 3.61
CA LEU A 34 -10.23 -15.71 2.98
C LEU A 34 -9.97 -14.27 2.56
N PHE A 35 -9.35 -13.47 3.41
CA PHE A 35 -9.00 -12.08 3.07
C PHE A 35 -8.06 -12.04 1.85
N ASN A 36 -7.05 -12.90 1.80
CA ASN A 36 -6.14 -12.97 0.66
C ASN A 36 -6.86 -13.36 -0.63
N LEU A 37 -7.82 -14.29 -0.59
CA LEU A 37 -8.64 -14.64 -1.76
C LEU A 37 -9.52 -13.47 -2.21
N TYR A 38 -10.12 -12.74 -1.28
CA TYR A 38 -10.89 -11.54 -1.61
C TYR A 38 -10.03 -10.47 -2.27
N ALA A 39 -8.89 -10.18 -1.69
CA ALA A 39 -7.97 -9.18 -2.21
C ALA A 39 -7.41 -9.58 -3.58
N GLU A 40 -7.10 -10.86 -3.80
CA GLU A 40 -6.70 -11.41 -5.10
C GLU A 40 -7.79 -11.21 -6.16
N ASN A 41 -9.03 -11.54 -5.79
CA ASN A 41 -10.18 -11.35 -6.69
C ASN A 41 -10.39 -9.88 -7.07
N ILE A 42 -10.21 -8.94 -6.12
CA ILE A 42 -10.27 -7.50 -6.38
C ILE A 42 -9.20 -7.09 -7.41
N MET A 43 -7.95 -7.48 -7.21
CA MET A 43 -6.85 -7.09 -8.08
C MET A 43 -7.00 -7.67 -9.49
N ARG A 44 -7.45 -8.92 -9.60
CA ARG A 44 -7.73 -9.58 -10.88
C ARG A 44 -8.88 -8.90 -11.62
N ASN A 45 -10.00 -8.63 -10.94
CA ASN A 45 -11.16 -7.97 -11.55
C ASN A 45 -10.86 -6.51 -11.91
N ALA A 46 -9.97 -5.83 -11.18
CA ALA A 46 -9.46 -4.52 -11.53
C ALA A 46 -8.53 -4.54 -12.76
N GLY A 47 -8.20 -5.72 -13.30
CA GLY A 47 -7.34 -5.88 -14.47
C GLY A 47 -5.90 -5.41 -14.23
N LEU A 48 -5.42 -5.49 -12.99
CA LEU A 48 -4.06 -5.03 -12.65
C LEU A 48 -2.98 -5.91 -13.24
N GLU A 49 -3.24 -7.22 -13.39
CA GLU A 49 -2.29 -8.16 -14.01
C GLU A 49 -2.06 -7.87 -15.49
N GLU A 50 -3.09 -7.39 -16.21
CA GLU A 50 -3.06 -7.06 -17.63
C GLU A 50 -2.68 -5.59 -17.90
N ALA A 51 -2.66 -4.76 -16.85
CA ALA A 51 -2.39 -3.35 -16.99
C ALA A 51 -0.92 -3.12 -17.41
N GLN A 52 -0.72 -2.36 -18.48
CA GLN A 52 0.61 -1.89 -18.87
C GLN A 52 1.16 -0.80 -17.93
N ALA A 53 0.28 -0.19 -17.14
CA ALA A 53 0.65 0.75 -16.09
C ALA A 53 1.51 0.09 -15.01
N GLY A 54 2.42 0.83 -14.42
CA GLY A 54 3.32 0.35 -13.39
C GLY A 54 4.76 0.78 -13.61
N ILE A 55 5.65 0.27 -12.78
CA ILE A 55 7.09 0.52 -12.91
C ILE A 55 7.82 -0.75 -13.38
N LYS A 56 8.76 -0.57 -14.30
CA LYS A 56 9.56 -1.69 -14.83
C LYS A 56 10.73 -1.98 -13.90
N ILE A 57 10.75 -3.17 -13.31
CA ILE A 57 11.86 -3.68 -12.51
C ILE A 57 12.31 -5.01 -13.10
N ALA A 58 13.58 -5.10 -13.47
CA ALA A 58 14.17 -6.33 -14.06
C ALA A 58 13.32 -6.94 -15.18
N ARG A 59 12.85 -6.10 -16.12
CA ARG A 59 11.99 -6.45 -17.27
C ARG A 59 10.56 -6.90 -16.91
N ARG A 60 10.18 -6.84 -15.64
CA ARG A 60 8.81 -7.10 -15.18
C ARG A 60 8.12 -5.78 -14.89
N ASN A 61 6.86 -5.69 -15.30
CA ASN A 61 6.01 -4.56 -14.93
C ASN A 61 5.38 -4.83 -13.57
N ILE A 62 5.62 -3.95 -12.60
CA ILE A 62 5.07 -4.06 -11.24
C ILE A 62 4.20 -2.83 -11.02
N ASN A 63 2.91 -3.04 -10.85
CA ASN A 63 1.92 -1.99 -10.62
C ASN A 63 1.30 -2.03 -9.23
N HIS A 64 1.46 -3.14 -8.51
CA HIS A 64 1.03 -3.24 -7.12
C HIS A 64 1.92 -4.18 -6.31
N LEU A 65 1.98 -3.93 -5.01
CA LEU A 65 2.50 -4.83 -3.99
C LEU A 65 1.46 -4.96 -2.90
N ARG A 66 1.29 -6.16 -2.35
CA ARG A 66 0.28 -6.42 -1.34
C ARG A 66 0.81 -7.33 -0.24
N TYR A 67 0.45 -6.99 0.99
CA TYR A 67 0.68 -7.81 2.16
C TYR A 67 -0.50 -7.64 3.13
N ALA A 68 -1.30 -8.68 3.32
CA ALA A 68 -2.55 -8.63 4.07
C ALA A 68 -3.46 -7.50 3.56
N ASP A 69 -3.84 -6.55 4.40
CA ASP A 69 -4.65 -5.38 4.12
C ASP A 69 -3.85 -4.21 3.51
N ASP A 70 -2.54 -4.19 3.68
CA ASP A 70 -1.67 -3.18 3.09
C ASP A 70 -1.51 -3.41 1.59
N THR A 71 -1.87 -2.44 0.79
CA THR A 71 -1.69 -2.46 -0.67
C THR A 71 -0.98 -1.21 -1.13
N THR A 72 0.05 -1.38 -1.92
CA THR A 72 0.77 -0.29 -2.57
C THR A 72 0.56 -0.36 -4.07
N LEU A 73 0.07 0.72 -4.67
CA LEU A 73 -0.02 0.89 -6.13
C LEU A 73 1.16 1.70 -6.63
N MET A 74 1.67 1.35 -7.80
CA MET A 74 2.82 1.99 -8.41
C MET A 74 2.55 2.32 -9.87
N ALA A 75 2.96 3.51 -10.32
CA ALA A 75 2.86 3.93 -11.71
C ALA A 75 3.95 4.95 -12.05
N GLU A 76 4.17 5.15 -13.35
CA GLU A 76 5.12 6.14 -13.87
C GLU A 76 4.48 7.54 -13.95
N SER A 77 3.14 7.64 -14.01
CA SER A 77 2.41 8.90 -14.08
C SER A 77 1.28 9.00 -13.06
N LYS A 78 0.86 10.24 -12.76
CA LYS A 78 -0.26 10.53 -11.86
C LYS A 78 -1.58 10.00 -12.43
N GLU A 79 -1.77 10.10 -13.73
CA GLU A 79 -2.96 9.68 -14.46
C GLU A 79 -3.10 8.15 -14.40
N GLU A 80 -2.00 7.43 -14.63
CA GLU A 80 -1.97 5.97 -14.51
C GLU A 80 -2.29 5.52 -13.09
N LEU A 81 -1.64 6.14 -12.08
CA LEU A 81 -1.88 5.80 -10.69
C LEU A 81 -3.33 6.05 -10.29
N LYS A 82 -3.92 7.16 -10.77
CA LYS A 82 -5.34 7.48 -10.55
C LYS A 82 -6.25 6.44 -11.20
N SER A 83 -5.94 6.01 -12.42
CA SER A 83 -6.70 4.97 -13.12
C SER A 83 -6.66 3.64 -12.36
N LEU A 84 -5.47 3.20 -11.92
CA LEU A 84 -5.31 1.98 -11.12
C LEU A 84 -6.12 2.07 -9.81
N LEU A 85 -6.00 3.19 -9.10
CA LEU A 85 -6.71 3.43 -7.86
C LEU A 85 -8.23 3.34 -8.03
N MET A 86 -8.78 4.00 -9.06
CA MET A 86 -10.23 4.00 -9.30
C MET A 86 -10.76 2.60 -9.60
N LYS A 87 -10.01 1.79 -10.36
CA LYS A 87 -10.36 0.39 -10.63
C LYS A 87 -10.37 -0.44 -9.34
N VAL A 88 -9.30 -0.36 -8.55
CA VAL A 88 -9.21 -1.09 -7.26
C VAL A 88 -10.33 -0.65 -6.31
N LYS A 89 -10.59 0.65 -6.20
CA LYS A 89 -11.66 1.19 -5.38
C LYS A 89 -13.03 0.62 -5.80
N GLN A 90 -13.34 0.67 -7.08
CA GLN A 90 -14.61 0.17 -7.62
C GLN A 90 -14.81 -1.32 -7.32
N GLU A 91 -13.79 -2.16 -7.53
CA GLU A 91 -13.86 -3.59 -7.24
C GLU A 91 -13.93 -3.88 -5.74
N SER A 92 -13.21 -3.09 -4.91
CA SER A 92 -13.26 -3.21 -3.45
C SER A 92 -14.65 -2.91 -2.89
N GLU A 93 -15.30 -1.86 -3.40
CA GLU A 93 -16.66 -1.48 -2.98
C GLU A 93 -17.70 -2.57 -3.29
N LYS A 94 -17.55 -3.29 -4.41
CA LYS A 94 -18.45 -4.42 -4.77
C LYS A 94 -18.42 -5.55 -3.74
N VAL A 95 -17.30 -5.76 -3.08
CA VAL A 95 -17.12 -6.80 -2.05
C VAL A 95 -17.29 -6.25 -0.62
N GLY A 96 -17.68 -4.98 -0.47
CA GLY A 96 -17.94 -4.36 0.82
C GLY A 96 -16.68 -3.87 1.55
N LEU A 97 -15.57 -3.69 0.84
CA LEU A 97 -14.38 -3.04 1.37
C LEU A 97 -14.34 -1.57 0.94
N LYS A 98 -13.98 -0.69 1.85
CA LYS A 98 -13.80 0.74 1.57
C LYS A 98 -12.35 1.14 1.71
N LEU A 99 -11.93 2.02 0.81
CA LEU A 99 -10.65 2.68 0.90
C LEU A 99 -10.66 3.70 2.06
N SER A 100 -9.71 3.58 2.97
CA SER A 100 -9.51 4.54 4.07
C SER A 100 -8.68 5.72 3.59
N VAL A 101 -9.33 6.77 3.06
CA VAL A 101 -8.63 7.97 2.59
C VAL A 101 -7.71 8.60 3.64
N PRO A 102 -8.08 8.66 4.94
CA PRO A 102 -7.18 9.23 5.97
C PRO A 102 -5.89 8.45 6.18
N LYS A 103 -5.90 7.14 5.90
CA LYS A 103 -4.70 6.29 6.03
C LYS A 103 -3.96 6.12 4.71
N THR A 104 -4.56 6.53 3.62
CA THR A 104 -3.94 6.49 2.29
C THR A 104 -2.90 7.59 2.15
N LYS A 105 -1.71 7.24 1.68
CA LYS A 105 -0.59 8.15 1.48
C LYS A 105 -0.07 8.06 0.07
N ILE A 106 0.37 9.18 -0.47
CA ILE A 106 1.02 9.24 -1.79
C ILE A 106 2.45 9.73 -1.67
N MET A 107 3.34 9.05 -2.37
CA MET A 107 4.74 9.45 -2.52
C MET A 107 5.08 9.58 -4.00
N ALA A 108 5.76 10.65 -4.40
CA ALA A 108 6.18 10.86 -5.77
C ALA A 108 7.56 11.50 -5.84
N SER A 109 8.34 11.11 -6.85
CA SER A 109 9.67 11.68 -7.13
C SER A 109 9.64 13.01 -7.87
N GLY A 110 8.48 13.68 -7.96
CA GLY A 110 8.30 15.00 -8.56
C GLY A 110 7.27 15.82 -7.81
N PRO A 111 7.09 17.10 -8.16
CA PRO A 111 6.15 17.97 -7.48
C PRO A 111 4.71 17.46 -7.71
N ILE A 112 4.04 17.09 -6.62
CA ILE A 112 2.60 16.88 -6.59
C ILE A 112 1.99 18.05 -5.85
N THR A 113 1.19 18.85 -6.54
CA THR A 113 0.52 20.02 -5.96
C THR A 113 -0.63 19.62 -5.05
N SER A 114 -1.40 18.62 -5.42
CA SER A 114 -2.46 18.05 -4.59
C SER A 114 -2.98 16.77 -5.22
N TRP A 115 -3.45 15.85 -4.37
CA TRP A 115 -4.19 14.67 -4.81
C TRP A 115 -5.48 14.54 -4.00
N GLN A 116 -6.58 14.27 -4.70
CA GLN A 116 -7.88 14.09 -4.05
C GLN A 116 -8.54 12.78 -4.48
N ILE A 117 -9.13 12.11 -3.50
CA ILE A 117 -9.99 10.93 -3.67
C ILE A 117 -11.35 11.30 -3.07
N ASP A 118 -12.42 11.24 -3.88
CA ASP A 118 -13.77 11.59 -3.46
C ASP A 118 -13.88 12.98 -2.78
N GLY A 119 -13.16 13.98 -3.31
CA GLY A 119 -13.14 15.33 -2.74
C GLY A 119 -12.31 15.49 -1.46
N LYS A 120 -11.71 14.39 -0.95
CA LYS A 120 -10.82 14.44 0.22
C LYS A 120 -9.36 14.46 -0.23
N THR A 121 -8.58 15.35 0.37
CA THR A 121 -7.14 15.44 0.09
C THR A 121 -6.40 14.25 0.69
N VAL A 122 -5.54 13.63 -0.12
CA VAL A 122 -4.63 12.56 0.31
C VAL A 122 -3.32 13.18 0.78
N GLU A 123 -2.79 12.66 1.88
CA GLU A 123 -1.50 13.09 2.43
C GLU A 123 -0.36 12.76 1.46
N THR A 124 0.44 13.77 1.12
CA THR A 124 1.68 13.59 0.34
C THR A 124 2.85 13.48 1.31
N VAL A 125 3.63 12.40 1.17
CA VAL A 125 4.74 12.10 2.05
C VAL A 125 6.05 11.95 1.27
N THR A 126 7.17 12.22 1.94
CA THR A 126 8.51 12.01 1.39
C THR A 126 9.09 10.64 1.71
N ASP A 127 8.51 9.98 2.69
CA ASP A 127 8.85 8.62 3.12
C ASP A 127 7.65 7.93 3.78
N PHE A 128 7.65 6.61 3.80
CA PHE A 128 6.71 5.80 4.58
C PHE A 128 7.32 4.45 4.96
N ILE A 129 6.70 3.76 5.90
CA ILE A 129 7.11 2.43 6.32
C ILE A 129 6.26 1.40 5.57
N LEU A 130 6.88 0.65 4.67
CA LEU A 130 6.25 -0.48 3.99
C LEU A 130 6.83 -1.78 4.57
N TRP A 131 5.97 -2.60 5.17
CA TRP A 131 6.34 -3.91 5.76
C TRP A 131 7.55 -3.83 6.69
N GLY A 132 7.55 -2.79 7.52
CA GLY A 132 8.65 -2.56 8.45
C GLY A 132 9.92 -1.96 7.85
N SER A 133 9.97 -1.67 6.56
CA SER A 133 11.11 -1.00 5.90
C SER A 133 10.76 0.44 5.54
N LYS A 134 11.64 1.37 5.88
CA LYS A 134 11.50 2.78 5.49
C LYS A 134 11.88 2.97 4.03
N ILE A 135 10.93 3.43 3.24
CA ILE A 135 11.09 3.76 1.82
C ILE A 135 11.06 5.28 1.70
N THR A 136 12.01 5.85 0.98
CA THR A 136 12.15 7.29 0.74
C THR A 136 11.99 7.61 -0.74
N VAL A 137 11.55 8.82 -1.04
CA VAL A 137 11.29 9.29 -2.42
C VAL A 137 12.54 9.28 -3.30
N ASP A 138 13.72 9.52 -2.71
CA ASP A 138 15.01 9.49 -3.38
C ASP A 138 15.57 8.08 -3.59
N GLY A 139 14.95 7.08 -2.95
CA GLY A 139 15.39 5.68 -2.99
C GLY A 139 16.66 5.42 -2.19
N ASP A 140 17.09 6.36 -1.33
CA ASP A 140 18.27 6.18 -0.49
C ASP A 140 18.00 5.23 0.67
N CYS A 141 18.65 4.08 0.66
CA CYS A 141 18.53 3.08 1.72
C CYS A 141 19.33 3.39 2.99
N ASN A 142 20.21 4.42 2.99
CA ASN A 142 21.03 4.77 4.16
C ASN A 142 20.21 5.07 5.40
N HIS A 143 19.06 5.73 5.23
CA HIS A 143 18.13 6.02 6.33
C HIS A 143 17.57 4.74 6.95
N GLU A 144 17.19 3.76 6.15
CA GLU A 144 16.70 2.47 6.62
C GLU A 144 17.81 1.65 7.31
N ILE A 145 19.00 1.62 6.75
CA ILE A 145 20.16 0.94 7.35
C ILE A 145 20.46 1.50 8.74
N LYS A 146 20.56 2.84 8.86
CA LYS A 146 20.77 3.52 10.15
C LYS A 146 19.65 3.21 11.15
N ARG A 147 18.41 3.25 10.70
CA ARG A 147 17.24 2.92 11.54
C ARG A 147 17.31 1.50 12.08
N ARG A 148 17.61 0.50 11.23
CA ARG A 148 17.74 -0.90 11.65
C ARG A 148 18.90 -1.13 12.60
N LEU A 149 20.04 -0.50 12.37
CA LEU A 149 21.19 -0.54 13.29
C LEU A 149 20.82 0.01 14.68
N LEU A 150 20.11 1.14 14.74
CA LEU A 150 19.63 1.71 16.00
C LEU A 150 18.64 0.81 16.72
N LEU A 151 17.72 0.19 16.00
CA LEU A 151 16.76 -0.76 16.57
C LEU A 151 17.47 -2.00 17.12
N GLY A 152 18.45 -2.55 16.39
CA GLY A 152 19.26 -3.67 16.84
C GLY A 152 20.04 -3.34 18.12
N ARG A 153 20.69 -2.17 18.16
CA ARG A 153 21.39 -1.68 19.37
C ARG A 153 20.45 -1.58 20.58
N LYS A 154 19.25 -0.99 20.41
CA LYS A 154 18.25 -0.89 21.49
C LYS A 154 17.83 -2.26 22.07
N VAL A 155 17.72 -3.29 21.23
CA VAL A 155 17.38 -4.65 21.67
C VAL A 155 18.54 -5.25 22.46
N LEU A 156 19.77 -5.09 21.99
CA LEU A 156 20.97 -5.59 22.66
C LEU A 156 21.18 -4.93 24.02
N THR A 157 21.05 -3.58 24.09
CA THR A 157 21.19 -2.86 25.36
C THR A 157 20.11 -3.20 26.38
N LYS A 158 18.86 -3.47 25.94
CA LYS A 158 17.81 -3.94 26.83
C LYS A 158 18.06 -5.36 27.39
N ARG A 159 18.72 -6.23 26.61
CA ARG A 159 19.08 -7.60 27.07
C ARG A 159 20.36 -7.65 27.88
N GLY A 160 21.30 -6.74 27.63
CA GLY A 160 22.56 -6.65 28.40
C GLY A 160 22.42 -6.07 29.83
N GLY A 161 21.22 -5.61 30.22
CA GLY A 161 20.91 -5.22 31.59
C GLY A 161 20.38 -6.34 32.50
N ILE A 162 20.55 -7.62 32.07
CA ILE A 162 20.14 -8.82 32.81
C ILE A 162 21.39 -9.74 33.04
N LEU A 163 22.56 -9.15 33.25
CA LEU A 163 23.75 -9.82 33.78
C LEU A 163 24.22 -9.06 35.01
#